data_efade74d1d12776f0edaf234ff4987bf
#
_entry.id   efade74d1d12776f0edaf234ff4987bf
#
_cell.length_a   1.000
_cell.length_b   1.000
_cell.length_c   1.000
_cell.angle_alpha   90.00
_cell.angle_beta   90.00
_cell.angle_gamma   90.00
#
_symmetry.space_group_name_H-M   'P 1'
#
loop_
_entity.id
_entity.type
_entity.pdbx_description
1 polymer ?
#
loop_
_entity_poly.entity_id
_entity_poly.type
_entity_poly.pdbx_seq_one_letter_code
_entity_poly.pdbx_strand_id
1 'polypeptide(L)'
;YVQEVENYRPDVRVVNLSLLSSDWYMRQMKQKVNQADGLPINIDDEKFKKGVREVLYYQDMKVPGHVDLDLIMQILLSDDQKNKLELRGGKFENFLPTKNFSLPVNKESVLKNNVVPKAWQESIVDTMSWTYNRNYISRAELSILNVLLNNDWKRPIYFAATVPNDNYLGLDKYLVQEGFALRLMPIATPAGAEGTLVDTQSAYKDITTKYQWGNMA
;
A
#
# COMPACT_ATOMS: atom_id res chain seq x y z
N TYR A 1 4.47 -20.68 -11.58
CA TYR A 1 5.30 -21.89 -11.46
C TYR A 1 5.78 -22.10 -10.02
N VAL A 2 6.55 -21.16 -9.44
CA VAL A 2 7.16 -21.29 -8.09
C VAL A 2 6.12 -21.55 -7.00
N GLN A 3 5.01 -20.83 -7.02
CA GLN A 3 3.95 -21.00 -6.02
C GLN A 3 3.04 -22.21 -6.31
N GLU A 4 2.77 -22.53 -7.59
CA GLU A 4 1.80 -23.56 -7.98
C GLU A 4 2.44 -24.93 -8.10
N VAL A 5 3.63 -25.02 -8.68
CA VAL A 5 4.33 -26.29 -8.93
C VAL A 5 5.28 -26.65 -7.80
N GLU A 6 6.08 -25.70 -7.33
CA GLU A 6 7.05 -25.92 -6.25
C GLU A 6 6.44 -25.69 -4.86
N ASN A 7 5.19 -25.25 -4.78
CA ASN A 7 4.47 -24.94 -3.53
C ASN A 7 5.25 -24.00 -2.59
N TYR A 8 6.03 -23.08 -3.17
CA TYR A 8 6.82 -22.13 -2.38
C TYR A 8 6.02 -20.87 -2.08
N ARG A 9 5.74 -20.62 -0.80
CA ARG A 9 4.97 -19.48 -0.31
C ARG A 9 3.63 -19.29 -1.02
N PRO A 10 2.77 -20.32 -1.09
CA PRO A 10 1.46 -20.23 -1.72
C PRO A 10 0.49 -19.30 -0.96
N ASP A 11 0.85 -18.89 0.25
CA ASP A 11 0.18 -17.93 1.11
C ASP A 11 0.40 -16.46 0.70
N VAL A 12 1.44 -16.18 -0.12
CA VAL A 12 1.79 -14.81 -0.51
C VAL A 12 1.06 -14.40 -1.78
N ARG A 13 0.46 -13.22 -1.76
CA ARG A 13 -0.13 -12.60 -2.95
C ARG A 13 0.85 -11.62 -3.58
N VAL A 14 1.41 -12.01 -4.73
CA VAL A 14 2.28 -11.14 -5.51
C VAL A 14 1.42 -10.22 -6.38
N VAL A 15 1.76 -8.95 -6.40
CA VAL A 15 1.01 -7.90 -7.11
C VAL A 15 1.94 -7.16 -8.08
N ASN A 16 1.55 -7.12 -9.35
CA ASN A 16 2.22 -6.30 -10.35
C ASN A 16 1.58 -4.91 -10.37
N LEU A 17 2.34 -3.89 -9.95
CA LEU A 17 1.84 -2.52 -9.81
C LEU A 17 1.35 -1.94 -11.15
N SER A 18 2.04 -2.21 -12.25
CA SER A 18 1.65 -1.71 -13.57
C SER A 18 0.31 -2.27 -14.05
N LEU A 19 -0.01 -3.51 -13.68
CA LEU A 19 -1.26 -4.16 -14.05
C LEU A 19 -2.45 -3.73 -13.18
N LEU A 20 -2.22 -3.15 -11.99
CA LEU A 20 -3.30 -2.66 -11.12
C LEU A 20 -4.14 -1.55 -11.75
N SER A 21 -3.67 -0.94 -12.82
CA SER A 21 -4.48 0.01 -13.61
C SER A 21 -5.52 -0.67 -14.50
N SER A 22 -5.44 -1.99 -14.67
CA SER A 22 -6.34 -2.76 -15.54
C SER A 22 -7.52 -3.34 -14.75
N ASP A 23 -8.72 -3.20 -15.29
CA ASP A 23 -9.96 -3.68 -14.65
C ASP A 23 -9.98 -5.21 -14.50
N TRP A 24 -9.51 -5.95 -15.50
CA TRP A 24 -9.43 -7.40 -15.45
C TRP A 24 -8.46 -7.89 -14.35
N TYR A 25 -7.31 -7.21 -14.20
CA TYR A 25 -6.33 -7.59 -13.17
C TYR A 25 -6.85 -7.28 -11.77
N MET A 26 -7.53 -6.16 -11.59
CA MET A 26 -8.21 -5.82 -10.34
C MET A 26 -9.22 -6.90 -9.94
N ARG A 27 -10.07 -7.36 -10.88
CA ARG A 27 -11.01 -8.46 -10.62
C ARG A 27 -10.29 -9.75 -10.24
N GLN A 28 -9.18 -10.06 -10.92
CA GLN A 28 -8.35 -11.22 -10.59
C GLN A 28 -7.73 -11.10 -9.19
N MET A 29 -7.27 -9.91 -8.81
CA MET A 29 -6.66 -9.69 -7.49
C MET A 29 -7.65 -9.86 -6.34
N LYS A 30 -8.93 -9.63 -6.55
CA LYS A 30 -9.99 -9.87 -5.54
C LYS A 30 -10.27 -11.36 -5.30
N GLN A 31 -9.85 -12.24 -6.20
CA GLN A 31 -10.11 -13.67 -6.09
C GLN A 31 -9.05 -14.38 -5.26
N LYS A 32 -9.46 -15.42 -4.55
CA LYS A 32 -8.54 -16.36 -3.90
C LYS A 32 -7.76 -17.15 -4.94
N VAL A 33 -6.45 -17.28 -4.75
CA VAL A 33 -5.59 -18.10 -5.60
C VAL A 33 -4.70 -18.95 -4.70
N ASN A 34 -4.74 -20.25 -4.86
CA ASN A 34 -4.07 -21.22 -4.00
C ASN A 34 -4.47 -21.02 -2.52
N GLN A 35 -3.51 -20.83 -1.63
CA GLN A 35 -3.73 -20.54 -0.22
C GLN A 35 -3.81 -19.03 0.10
N ALA A 36 -3.49 -18.17 -0.88
CA ALA A 36 -3.55 -16.74 -0.73
C ALA A 36 -4.96 -16.20 -0.97
N ASP A 37 -5.54 -15.56 0.03
CA ASP A 37 -6.81 -14.84 -0.12
C ASP A 37 -6.68 -13.69 -1.12
N GLY A 38 -7.79 -13.30 -1.72
CA GLY A 38 -7.87 -12.12 -2.55
C GLY A 38 -7.40 -10.87 -1.80
N LEU A 39 -6.98 -9.85 -2.53
CA LEU A 39 -6.67 -8.56 -1.92
C LEU A 39 -7.96 -7.94 -1.37
N PRO A 40 -7.89 -7.24 -0.23
CA PRO A 40 -9.03 -6.59 0.38
C PRO A 40 -9.39 -5.29 -0.37
N ILE A 41 -9.73 -5.42 -1.64
CA ILE A 41 -10.10 -4.31 -2.52
C ILE A 41 -11.61 -4.13 -2.47
N ASN A 42 -12.06 -3.05 -1.86
CA ASN A 42 -13.46 -2.66 -1.72
C ASN A 42 -13.81 -1.53 -2.70
N ILE A 43 -13.61 -1.78 -3.99
CA ILE A 43 -14.00 -0.88 -5.08
C ILE A 43 -14.91 -1.65 -6.01
N ASP A 44 -16.11 -1.15 -6.28
CA ASP A 44 -17.03 -1.76 -7.23
C ASP A 44 -16.41 -1.79 -8.62
N ASP A 45 -16.62 -2.87 -9.35
CA ASP A 45 -16.05 -3.06 -10.69
C ASP A 45 -16.51 -1.97 -11.67
N GLU A 46 -17.73 -1.46 -11.51
CA GLU A 46 -18.27 -0.35 -12.29
C GLU A 46 -17.46 0.94 -12.13
N LYS A 47 -16.93 1.18 -10.92
CA LYS A 47 -16.09 2.36 -10.60
C LYS A 47 -14.68 2.24 -11.15
N PHE A 48 -14.32 1.07 -11.67
CA PHE A 48 -12.99 0.73 -12.16
C PHE A 48 -12.97 0.31 -13.65
N LYS A 49 -14.06 0.58 -14.38
CA LYS A 49 -14.13 0.34 -15.83
C LYS A 49 -13.15 1.24 -16.59
N LYS A 50 -12.77 0.80 -17.78
CA LYS A 50 -11.97 1.60 -18.72
C LYS A 50 -12.63 2.98 -18.93
N GLY A 51 -11.85 4.03 -18.86
CA GLY A 51 -12.32 5.43 -18.98
C GLY A 51 -12.92 6.02 -17.70
N VAL A 52 -12.99 5.25 -16.60
CA VAL A 52 -13.52 5.73 -15.32
C VAL A 52 -12.37 5.82 -14.31
N ARG A 53 -12.18 6.97 -13.67
CA ARG A 53 -11.16 7.22 -12.65
C ARG A 53 -9.74 6.76 -13.03
N GLU A 54 -9.35 6.94 -14.30
CA GLU A 54 -8.02 6.51 -14.75
C GLU A 54 -6.92 7.33 -14.09
N VAL A 55 -7.16 8.64 -13.96
CA VAL A 55 -6.27 9.58 -13.26
C VAL A 55 -7.13 10.62 -12.55
N LEU A 56 -6.91 10.80 -11.27
CA LEU A 56 -7.58 11.79 -10.42
C LEU A 56 -6.57 12.86 -10.04
N TYR A 57 -6.74 14.07 -10.55
CA TYR A 57 -5.80 15.17 -10.33
C TYR A 57 -5.98 15.80 -8.94
N TYR A 58 -4.86 16.25 -8.38
CA TYR A 58 -4.87 17.03 -7.15
C TYR A 58 -5.40 18.43 -7.40
N GLN A 59 -6.34 18.83 -6.57
CA GLN A 59 -6.85 20.18 -6.46
C GLN A 59 -6.76 20.61 -5.00
N ASP A 60 -5.92 21.59 -4.70
CA ASP A 60 -5.74 22.07 -3.34
C ASP A 60 -7.00 22.77 -2.80
N MET A 61 -7.71 22.06 -1.95
CA MET A 61 -8.91 22.59 -1.27
C MET A 61 -8.59 23.28 0.04
N LYS A 62 -7.30 23.54 0.33
CA LYS A 62 -6.83 24.18 1.57
C LYS A 62 -7.31 23.45 2.84
N VAL A 63 -7.42 22.13 2.75
CA VAL A 63 -7.83 21.30 3.89
C VAL A 63 -6.71 21.30 4.92
N PRO A 64 -6.95 21.72 6.18
CA PRO A 64 -5.92 21.77 7.20
C PRO A 64 -5.57 20.37 7.72
N GLY A 65 -4.30 20.14 8.05
CA GLY A 65 -3.83 18.90 8.68
C GLY A 65 -3.88 17.69 7.79
N HIS A 66 -3.94 16.51 8.42
CA HIS A 66 -4.06 15.21 7.74
C HIS A 66 -5.52 14.75 7.77
N VAL A 67 -5.97 14.18 6.67
CA VAL A 67 -7.36 13.69 6.50
C VAL A 67 -7.34 12.18 6.51
N ASP A 68 -8.33 11.59 7.18
CA ASP A 68 -8.51 10.14 7.23
C ASP A 68 -8.60 9.55 5.82
N LEU A 69 -7.82 8.50 5.56
CA LEU A 69 -7.78 7.84 4.26
C LEU A 69 -9.15 7.29 3.84
N ASP A 70 -9.97 6.85 4.79
CA ASP A 70 -11.32 6.38 4.49
C ASP A 70 -12.18 7.51 3.90
N LEU A 71 -12.13 8.70 4.50
CA LEU A 71 -12.84 9.87 3.96
C LEU A 71 -12.33 10.26 2.56
N ILE A 72 -11.01 10.23 2.36
CA ILE A 72 -10.43 10.46 1.03
C ILE A 72 -10.94 9.45 0.02
N MET A 73 -10.95 8.15 0.36
CA MET A 73 -11.46 7.10 -0.52
C MET A 73 -12.96 7.28 -0.83
N GLN A 74 -13.77 7.69 0.14
CA GLN A 74 -15.18 8.01 -0.09
C GLN A 74 -15.34 9.14 -1.12
N ILE A 75 -14.53 10.19 -1.06
CA ILE A 75 -14.54 11.30 -2.04
C ILE A 75 -14.10 10.81 -3.42
N LEU A 76 -12.98 10.11 -3.50
CA LEU A 76 -12.40 9.63 -4.77
C LEU A 76 -13.30 8.61 -5.49
N LEU A 77 -14.05 7.82 -4.75
CA LEU A 77 -14.95 6.79 -5.28
C LEU A 77 -16.42 7.24 -5.36
N SER A 78 -16.74 8.47 -4.95
CA SER A 78 -18.10 9.01 -5.00
C SER A 78 -18.58 9.23 -6.42
N ASP A 79 -19.85 8.94 -6.68
CA ASP A 79 -20.52 9.32 -7.93
C ASP A 79 -21.32 10.62 -7.78
N ASP A 80 -21.40 11.17 -6.56
CA ASP A 80 -22.08 12.43 -6.26
C ASP A 80 -21.34 13.60 -6.94
N GLN A 81 -22.09 14.45 -7.63
CA GLN A 81 -21.56 15.58 -8.38
C GLN A 81 -20.84 16.61 -7.50
N LYS A 82 -21.22 16.75 -6.22
CA LYS A 82 -20.53 17.64 -5.27
C LYS A 82 -19.07 17.24 -5.00
N ASN A 83 -18.70 15.97 -5.24
CA ASN A 83 -17.35 15.46 -5.10
C ASN A 83 -16.57 15.47 -6.42
N LYS A 84 -17.06 16.19 -7.42
CA LYS A 84 -16.45 16.28 -8.75
C LYS A 84 -16.16 17.73 -9.10
N LEU A 85 -15.11 17.92 -9.87
CA LEU A 85 -14.78 19.20 -10.50
C LEU A 85 -15.19 19.17 -11.97
N GLU A 86 -15.70 20.29 -12.44
CA GLU A 86 -15.93 20.50 -13.86
C GLU A 86 -14.60 20.76 -14.57
N LEU A 87 -14.24 19.89 -15.48
CA LEU A 87 -13.10 20.04 -16.37
C LEU A 87 -13.49 20.81 -17.63
N ARG A 88 -12.48 21.31 -18.37
CA ARG A 88 -12.70 21.91 -19.66
C ARG A 88 -13.53 21.01 -20.59
N GLY A 89 -14.63 21.50 -21.12
CA GLY A 89 -15.55 20.74 -21.98
C GLY A 89 -16.75 20.15 -21.25
N GLY A 90 -17.03 20.56 -20.00
CA GLY A 90 -18.23 20.17 -19.25
C GLY A 90 -18.19 18.73 -18.69
N LYS A 91 -17.03 18.09 -18.68
CA LYS A 91 -16.84 16.78 -18.05
C LYS A 91 -16.60 16.95 -16.55
N PHE A 92 -17.30 16.16 -15.74
CA PHE A 92 -17.13 16.14 -14.28
C PHE A 92 -16.30 14.93 -13.86
N GLU A 93 -15.22 15.15 -13.11
CA GLU A 93 -14.36 14.09 -12.59
C GLU A 93 -14.06 14.29 -11.10
N ASN A 94 -13.90 13.15 -10.38
CA ASN A 94 -13.41 13.19 -9.02
C ASN A 94 -11.98 13.74 -8.99
N PHE A 95 -11.59 14.29 -7.85
CA PHE A 95 -10.29 14.92 -7.66
C PHE A 95 -9.74 14.61 -6.28
N LEU A 96 -8.43 14.71 -6.11
CA LEU A 96 -7.76 14.57 -4.84
C LEU A 96 -7.77 15.92 -4.09
N PRO A 97 -8.51 16.05 -2.97
CA PRO A 97 -8.68 17.35 -2.29
C PRO A 97 -7.49 17.76 -1.42
N THR A 98 -6.70 16.80 -0.97
CA THR A 98 -5.49 16.99 -0.17
C THR A 98 -4.51 15.88 -0.44
N LYS A 99 -3.23 16.13 -0.16
CA LYS A 99 -2.16 15.12 -0.21
C LYS A 99 -1.80 14.57 1.18
N ASN A 100 -2.34 15.17 2.23
CA ASN A 100 -2.01 14.83 3.60
C ASN A 100 -3.00 13.79 4.12
N PHE A 101 -2.54 12.54 4.24
CA PHE A 101 -3.34 11.40 4.65
C PHE A 101 -3.03 10.98 6.06
N SER A 102 -4.03 10.45 6.75
CA SER A 102 -3.88 9.72 8.00
C SER A 102 -4.62 8.38 7.93
N LEU A 103 -4.10 7.40 8.65
CA LEU A 103 -4.69 6.07 8.79
C LEU A 103 -4.56 5.63 10.25
N PRO A 104 -5.68 5.49 10.98
CA PRO A 104 -5.68 4.90 12.31
C PRO A 104 -5.09 3.49 12.29
N VAL A 105 -4.31 3.15 13.31
CA VAL A 105 -3.63 1.85 13.42
C VAL A 105 -4.36 0.96 14.41
N ASN A 106 -4.87 -0.17 13.92
CA ASN A 106 -5.41 -1.22 14.78
C ASN A 106 -4.25 -2.02 15.39
N LYS A 107 -3.77 -1.55 16.57
CA LYS A 107 -2.64 -2.17 17.26
C LYS A 107 -2.85 -3.64 17.61
N GLU A 108 -4.07 -4.00 17.96
CA GLU A 108 -4.42 -5.40 18.26
C GLU A 108 -4.18 -6.28 17.02
N SER A 109 -4.66 -5.84 15.87
CA SER A 109 -4.44 -6.55 14.60
C SER A 109 -2.97 -6.62 14.22
N VAL A 110 -2.21 -5.51 14.40
CA VAL A 110 -0.76 -5.45 14.14
C VAL A 110 -0.01 -6.49 14.98
N LEU A 111 -0.32 -6.59 16.27
CA LEU A 111 0.33 -7.51 17.21
C LEU A 111 -0.08 -8.97 16.93
N LYS A 112 -1.37 -9.23 16.78
CA LYS A 112 -1.94 -10.55 16.51
C LYS A 112 -1.35 -11.18 15.23
N ASN A 113 -1.16 -10.39 14.19
CA ASN A 113 -0.69 -10.85 12.90
C ASN A 113 0.84 -10.69 12.69
N ASN A 114 1.57 -10.34 13.76
CA ASN A 114 3.02 -10.12 13.72
C ASN A 114 3.47 -9.18 12.58
N VAL A 115 2.68 -8.13 12.32
CA VAL A 115 3.02 -7.14 11.28
C VAL A 115 4.28 -6.38 11.68
N VAL A 116 4.50 -6.17 12.97
CA VAL A 116 5.69 -5.55 13.53
C VAL A 116 6.43 -6.57 14.39
N PRO A 117 7.73 -6.85 14.13
CA PRO A 117 8.55 -7.72 14.96
C PRO A 117 8.64 -7.25 16.41
N LYS A 118 8.88 -8.17 17.35
CA LYS A 118 8.91 -7.87 18.81
C LYS A 118 9.80 -6.69 19.17
N ALA A 119 10.97 -6.59 18.53
CA ALA A 119 11.93 -5.50 18.80
C ALA A 119 11.41 -4.09 18.50
N TRP A 120 10.34 -3.97 17.68
CA TRP A 120 9.79 -2.70 17.24
C TRP A 120 8.38 -2.41 17.77
N GLN A 121 7.80 -3.31 18.58
CA GLN A 121 6.40 -3.20 19.01
C GLN A 121 6.12 -1.98 19.88
N GLU A 122 7.09 -1.54 20.67
CA GLU A 122 6.96 -0.33 21.50
C GLU A 122 6.90 0.96 20.67
N SER A 123 7.35 0.90 19.43
CA SER A 123 7.35 2.04 18.50
C SER A 123 6.06 2.14 17.66
N ILE A 124 5.09 1.25 17.86
CA ILE A 124 3.83 1.25 17.08
C ILE A 124 3.05 2.55 17.37
N VAL A 125 2.75 3.30 16.30
CA VAL A 125 1.97 4.54 16.40
C VAL A 125 0.47 4.27 16.48
N ASP A 126 -0.29 5.22 17.04
CA ASP A 126 -1.77 5.17 17.04
C ASP A 126 -2.35 5.51 15.66
N THR A 127 -1.64 6.34 14.91
CA THR A 127 -2.07 6.82 13.60
C THR A 127 -0.85 7.02 12.72
N MET A 128 -0.86 6.45 11.53
CA MET A 128 0.06 6.82 10.46
C MET A 128 -0.38 8.13 9.85
N SER A 129 0.56 9.04 9.59
CA SER A 129 0.27 10.30 8.88
C SER A 129 1.38 10.54 7.87
N TRP A 130 1.03 10.82 6.62
CA TRP A 130 2.02 11.05 5.57
C TRP A 130 1.51 12.01 4.51
N THR A 131 2.42 12.52 3.70
CA THR A 131 2.10 13.36 2.55
C THR A 131 2.34 12.56 1.27
N TYR A 132 1.32 12.46 0.45
CA TYR A 132 1.40 11.84 -0.87
C TYR A 132 2.27 12.70 -1.80
N ASN A 133 3.17 12.09 -2.53
CA ASN A 133 4.26 12.77 -3.22
C ASN A 133 3.95 13.24 -4.65
N ARG A 134 2.77 12.92 -5.21
CA ARG A 134 2.38 13.29 -6.59
C ARG A 134 1.22 14.26 -6.64
N ASN A 135 0.98 14.83 -7.83
CA ASN A 135 -0.13 15.74 -8.12
C ASN A 135 -1.34 15.04 -8.78
N TYR A 136 -1.36 13.73 -8.75
CA TYR A 136 -2.46 12.92 -9.25
C TYR A 136 -2.40 11.54 -8.59
N ILE A 137 -3.53 10.87 -8.54
CA ILE A 137 -3.64 9.45 -8.19
C ILE A 137 -4.07 8.68 -9.43
N SER A 138 -3.27 7.69 -9.84
CA SER A 138 -3.66 6.73 -10.88
C SER A 138 -4.51 5.61 -10.30
N ARG A 139 -5.12 4.80 -11.17
CA ARG A 139 -5.90 3.61 -10.74
C ARG A 139 -5.07 2.63 -9.92
N ALA A 140 -3.80 2.44 -10.26
CA ALA A 140 -2.90 1.57 -9.50
C ALA A 140 -2.71 2.06 -8.07
N GLU A 141 -2.42 3.36 -7.90
CA GLU A 141 -2.22 3.98 -6.59
C GLU A 141 -3.52 4.02 -5.77
N LEU A 142 -4.66 4.30 -6.43
CA LEU A 142 -5.97 4.21 -5.81
C LEU A 142 -6.24 2.81 -5.25
N SER A 143 -5.84 1.78 -6.00
CA SER A 143 -5.96 0.38 -5.59
C SER A 143 -5.07 0.04 -4.40
N ILE A 144 -3.82 0.53 -4.39
CA ILE A 144 -2.89 0.31 -3.27
C ILE A 144 -3.41 0.99 -2.00
N LEU A 145 -3.89 2.24 -2.09
CA LEU A 145 -4.48 2.95 -0.96
C LEU A 145 -5.73 2.24 -0.43
N ASN A 146 -6.55 1.68 -1.33
CA ASN A 146 -7.72 0.91 -0.94
C ASN A 146 -7.35 -0.41 -0.25
N VAL A 147 -6.30 -1.12 -0.73
CA VAL A 147 -5.75 -2.30 -0.04
C VAL A 147 -5.22 -1.92 1.34
N LEU A 148 -4.47 -0.83 1.44
CA LEU A 148 -3.92 -0.36 2.72
C LEU A 148 -5.02 -0.11 3.74
N LEU A 149 -6.07 0.61 3.33
CA LEU A 149 -7.23 0.92 4.17
C LEU A 149 -7.96 -0.35 4.63
N ASN A 150 -8.23 -1.29 3.73
CA ASN A 150 -9.09 -2.45 4.02
C ASN A 150 -8.31 -3.67 4.54
N ASN A 151 -6.97 -3.64 4.52
CA ASN A 151 -6.16 -4.72 5.07
C ASN A 151 -6.29 -4.84 6.59
N ASP A 152 -6.55 -3.74 7.27
CA ASP A 152 -6.68 -3.68 8.73
C ASP A 152 -5.55 -4.46 9.45
N TRP A 153 -4.35 -4.40 8.89
CA TRP A 153 -3.15 -5.09 9.37
C TRP A 153 -3.28 -6.61 9.53
N LYS A 154 -4.24 -7.23 8.82
CA LYS A 154 -4.45 -8.69 8.84
C LYS A 154 -3.32 -9.44 8.15
N ARG A 155 -2.66 -8.81 7.19
CA ARG A 155 -1.53 -9.37 6.46
C ARG A 155 -0.41 -8.34 6.36
N PRO A 156 0.87 -8.74 6.51
CA PRO A 156 1.99 -7.85 6.23
C PRO A 156 1.98 -7.41 4.76
N ILE A 157 2.36 -6.16 4.53
CA ILE A 157 2.49 -5.57 3.18
C ILE A 157 3.96 -5.31 2.93
N TYR A 158 4.42 -5.70 1.75
CA TYR A 158 5.80 -5.52 1.32
C TYR A 158 5.86 -4.83 -0.05
N PHE A 159 6.85 -3.97 -0.21
CA PHE A 159 7.29 -3.49 -1.51
C PHE A 159 8.60 -4.19 -1.87
N ALA A 160 8.73 -4.67 -3.11
CA ALA A 160 10.01 -5.19 -3.56
C ALA A 160 11.06 -4.06 -3.63
N ALA A 161 12.31 -4.35 -3.29
CA ALA A 161 13.39 -3.34 -3.33
C ALA A 161 13.63 -2.73 -4.72
N THR A 162 13.11 -3.39 -5.77
CA THR A 162 13.18 -2.90 -7.16
C THR A 162 12.06 -1.92 -7.52
N VAL A 163 11.09 -1.68 -6.63
CA VAL A 163 10.03 -0.69 -6.85
C VAL A 163 10.64 0.71 -6.70
N PRO A 164 10.48 1.60 -7.69
CA PRO A 164 10.94 2.98 -7.58
C PRO A 164 10.31 3.72 -6.39
N ASN A 165 11.08 4.57 -5.72
CA ASN A 165 10.64 5.29 -4.51
C ASN A 165 9.36 6.11 -4.73
N ASP A 166 9.18 6.67 -5.93
CA ASP A 166 7.97 7.41 -6.29
C ASP A 166 6.68 6.58 -6.15
N ASN A 167 6.79 5.26 -6.16
CA ASN A 167 5.66 4.34 -6.02
C ASN A 167 5.39 3.91 -4.57
N TYR A 168 6.13 4.44 -3.58
CA TYR A 168 5.85 4.21 -2.15
C TYR A 168 4.75 5.11 -1.60
N LEU A 169 4.13 5.94 -2.43
CA LEU A 169 2.98 6.77 -2.08
C LEU A 169 3.26 7.79 -0.94
N GLY A 170 4.53 8.09 -0.68
CA GLY A 170 4.96 8.92 0.45
C GLY A 170 5.04 8.17 1.79
N LEU A 171 4.94 6.84 1.76
CA LEU A 171 5.02 5.98 2.95
C LEU A 171 6.45 5.66 3.40
N ASP A 172 7.46 6.29 2.81
CA ASP A 172 8.88 5.97 2.99
C ASP A 172 9.30 5.82 4.45
N LYS A 173 8.84 6.71 5.33
CA LYS A 173 9.17 6.68 6.76
C LYS A 173 8.59 5.49 7.53
N TYR A 174 7.66 4.76 6.94
CA TYR A 174 7.05 3.55 7.49
C TYR A 174 7.57 2.27 6.84
N LEU A 175 8.55 2.38 5.94
CA LEU A 175 9.17 1.25 5.27
C LEU A 175 10.44 0.83 5.99
N VAL A 176 10.52 -0.44 6.35
CA VAL A 176 11.68 -1.06 6.98
C VAL A 176 12.23 -2.12 6.04
N GLN A 177 13.50 -2.05 5.70
CA GLN A 177 14.14 -3.03 4.83
C GLN A 177 14.31 -4.37 5.55
N GLU A 178 13.74 -5.41 4.94
CA GLU A 178 13.84 -6.80 5.36
C GLU A 178 14.35 -7.63 4.16
N GLY A 179 15.66 -7.81 4.08
CA GLY A 179 16.30 -8.44 2.92
C GLY A 179 16.13 -7.64 1.62
N PHE A 180 15.52 -8.27 0.61
CA PHE A 180 15.23 -7.66 -0.69
C PHE A 180 13.83 -7.04 -0.79
N ALA A 181 13.16 -6.84 0.33
CA ALA A 181 11.85 -6.20 0.39
C ALA A 181 11.81 -5.12 1.46
N LEU A 182 10.88 -4.20 1.30
CA LEU A 182 10.58 -3.13 2.24
C LEU A 182 9.23 -3.45 2.88
N ARG A 183 9.24 -3.77 4.15
CA ARG A 183 8.04 -4.06 4.93
C ARG A 183 7.39 -2.78 5.41
N LEU A 184 6.11 -2.63 5.17
CA LEU A 184 5.32 -1.54 5.72
C LEU A 184 5.02 -1.84 7.19
N MET A 185 5.53 -0.99 8.08
CA MET A 185 5.34 -1.08 9.53
C MET A 185 4.78 0.24 10.08
N PRO A 186 3.68 0.22 10.84
CA PRO A 186 3.11 1.43 11.45
C PRO A 186 3.89 1.81 12.72
N ILE A 187 5.16 2.17 12.58
CA ILE A 187 6.05 2.52 13.68
C ILE A 187 6.55 3.95 13.59
N ALA A 188 6.87 4.56 14.73
CA ALA A 188 7.56 5.82 14.76
C ALA A 188 9.01 5.64 14.29
N THR A 189 9.46 6.54 13.40
CA THR A 189 10.88 6.59 13.04
C THR A 189 11.70 7.03 14.25
N PRO A 190 12.74 6.29 14.65
CA PRO A 190 13.61 6.71 15.76
C PRO A 190 14.21 8.10 15.53
N ALA A 191 14.31 8.88 16.60
CA ALA A 191 14.90 10.22 16.52
C ALA A 191 16.35 10.14 16.00
N GLY A 192 16.66 10.95 14.99
CA GLY A 192 17.99 11.00 14.35
C GLY A 192 18.26 9.88 13.36
N ALA A 193 17.30 9.01 13.06
CA ALA A 193 17.45 8.04 11.99
C ALA A 193 17.37 8.76 10.63
N GLU A 194 18.39 8.54 9.79
CA GLU A 194 18.42 9.01 8.41
C GLU A 194 18.28 7.82 7.46
N GLY A 195 17.50 7.99 6.39
CA GLY A 195 17.27 6.96 5.38
C GLY A 195 16.30 5.86 5.81
N THR A 196 16.31 4.75 5.07
CA THR A 196 15.44 3.61 5.33
C THR A 196 15.94 2.80 6.52
N LEU A 197 15.06 2.51 7.48
CA LEU A 197 15.37 1.60 8.59
C LEU A 197 15.64 0.20 8.05
N VAL A 198 16.56 -0.53 8.68
CA VAL A 198 16.91 -1.90 8.31
C VAL A 198 16.67 -2.84 9.48
N ASP A 199 15.93 -3.92 9.24
CA ASP A 199 15.83 -5.05 10.19
C ASP A 199 17.07 -5.95 10.02
N THR A 200 18.14 -5.57 10.72
CA THR A 200 19.42 -6.28 10.66
C THR A 200 19.34 -7.72 11.19
N GLN A 201 18.44 -7.99 12.14
CA GLN A 201 18.26 -9.35 12.69
C GLN A 201 17.64 -10.29 11.67
N SER A 202 16.56 -9.85 11.02
CA SER A 202 15.93 -10.65 9.95
C SER A 202 16.87 -10.80 8.75
N ALA A 203 17.56 -9.74 8.36
CA ALA A 203 18.53 -9.78 7.27
C ALA A 203 19.68 -10.74 7.56
N TYR A 204 20.27 -10.68 8.74
CA TYR A 204 21.35 -11.60 9.17
C TYR A 204 20.88 -13.06 9.19
N LYS A 205 19.71 -13.32 9.77
CA LYS A 205 19.11 -14.66 9.81
C LYS A 205 18.88 -15.21 8.41
N ASP A 206 18.35 -14.42 7.52
CA ASP A 206 18.09 -14.85 6.14
C ASP A 206 19.40 -15.18 5.41
N ILE A 207 20.41 -14.32 5.50
CA ILE A 207 21.72 -14.54 4.89
C ILE A 207 22.38 -15.80 5.44
N THR A 208 22.31 -16.05 6.75
CA THR A 208 23.04 -17.15 7.37
C THR A 208 22.31 -18.49 7.33
N THR A 209 20.97 -18.49 7.23
CA THR A 209 20.17 -19.73 7.34
C THR A 209 19.50 -20.17 6.04
N LYS A 210 19.16 -19.23 5.15
CA LYS A 210 18.41 -19.54 3.92
C LYS A 210 19.29 -19.71 2.69
N TYR A 211 20.48 -19.12 2.67
CA TYR A 211 21.38 -19.20 1.52
C TYR A 211 22.44 -20.27 1.72
N GLN A 212 22.53 -21.21 0.78
CA GLN A 212 23.58 -22.22 0.72
C GLN A 212 24.80 -21.64 0.00
N TRP A 213 25.64 -20.90 0.74
CA TRP A 213 26.84 -20.26 0.19
C TRP A 213 27.88 -21.27 -0.36
N GLY A 214 27.83 -22.52 0.07
CA GLY A 214 28.76 -23.59 -0.37
C GLY A 214 28.70 -23.94 -1.86
N ASN A 215 27.67 -23.51 -2.57
CA ASN A 215 27.51 -23.75 -4.00
C ASN A 215 27.96 -22.57 -4.88
N MET A 216 28.60 -21.55 -4.29
CA MET A 216 29.08 -20.36 -4.99
C MET A 216 30.62 -20.40 -5.26
N ALA A 217 31.28 -21.53 -5.05
CA ALA A 217 32.72 -21.71 -5.35
C ALA A 217 32.93 -22.29 -6.73
#